data_cb2b65f231824d001710161ae6a9298d
#
_entry.id   cb2b65f231824d001710161ae6a9298d
#
_cell.length_a   1.000
_cell.length_b   1.000
_cell.length_c   1.000
_cell.angle_alpha   90.00
_cell.angle_beta   90.00
_cell.angle_gamma   90.00
#
_symmetry.space_group_name_H-M   'P 1'
#
loop_
_entity.id
_entity.type
_entity.pdbx_description
1 polymer ?
#
loop_
_entity_poly.entity_id
_entity_poly.type
_entity_poly.pdbx_seq_one_letter_code
_entity_poly.pdbx_strand_id
1 'polypeptide(L)'
;RDIAETFNRQTGTETFVIPEARIDEAVMTIPGTDGQKMSKSYGNIIDIFLPEKALKKQIMSIVTDSTPLEDPKDPSSCNVVQLYRLVASPAQVAEMEANYRAGNYGYGHAKTALLNVLLEVFAEERARFDAYMENPQAVYGALEVGAAKARPVAKATIARTRAALGF
;
A
#
# COMPACT_ATOMS: atom_id res chain seq x y z
N ARG A 1 13.88 13.05 -8.63
CA ARG A 1 14.15 14.48 -8.65
C ARG A 1 15.65 14.73 -8.78
N ASP A 2 16.44 14.27 -7.84
CA ASP A 2 17.88 14.50 -7.75
C ASP A 2 18.66 14.08 -9.02
N ILE A 3 18.25 12.95 -9.63
CA ILE A 3 18.84 12.49 -10.91
C ILE A 3 18.57 13.50 -12.03
N ALA A 4 17.33 13.98 -12.15
CA ALA A 4 16.96 14.93 -13.20
C ALA A 4 17.66 16.28 -13.02
N GLU A 5 17.69 16.81 -11.79
CA GLU A 5 18.40 18.05 -11.45
C GLU A 5 19.91 17.93 -11.72
N THR A 6 20.51 16.83 -11.27
CA THR A 6 21.95 16.61 -11.42
C THR A 6 22.33 16.47 -12.89
N PHE A 7 21.56 15.70 -13.66
CA PHE A 7 21.80 15.54 -15.11
C PHE A 7 21.71 16.88 -15.85
N ASN A 8 20.59 17.61 -15.68
CA ASN A 8 20.39 18.89 -16.33
C ASN A 8 21.51 19.89 -16.00
N ARG A 9 21.91 19.95 -14.72
CA ARG A 9 23.01 20.82 -14.28
C ARG A 9 24.35 20.44 -14.90
N GLN A 10 24.69 19.13 -14.93
CA GLN A 10 25.99 18.66 -15.45
C GLN A 10 26.10 18.82 -16.97
N THR A 11 25.01 18.64 -17.69
CA THR A 11 24.99 18.78 -19.17
C THR A 11 24.68 20.19 -19.63
N GLY A 12 24.25 21.09 -18.74
CA GLY A 12 23.80 22.43 -19.10
C GLY A 12 22.53 22.45 -19.93
N THR A 13 21.68 21.46 -19.84
CA THR A 13 20.45 21.27 -20.64
C THR A 13 19.22 21.11 -19.76
N GLU A 14 18.03 21.32 -20.35
CA GLU A 14 16.73 20.98 -19.73
C GLU A 14 16.18 19.65 -20.30
N THR A 15 17.02 18.61 -20.33
CA THR A 15 16.65 17.31 -20.88
C THR A 15 15.52 16.65 -20.12
N PHE A 16 15.53 16.75 -18.79
CA PHE A 16 14.51 16.18 -17.92
C PHE A 16 13.64 17.26 -17.27
N VAL A 17 12.33 17.01 -17.23
CA VAL A 17 11.41 17.78 -16.39
C VAL A 17 11.68 17.38 -14.93
N ILE A 18 11.86 18.38 -14.07
CA ILE A 18 12.08 18.13 -12.64
C ILE A 18 10.74 17.71 -12.00
N PRO A 19 10.64 16.48 -11.44
CA PRO A 19 9.39 16.02 -10.83
C PRO A 19 9.11 16.73 -9.52
N GLU A 20 7.84 17.04 -9.29
CA GLU A 20 7.34 17.54 -8.00
C GLU A 20 6.80 16.39 -7.16
N ALA A 21 7.03 16.45 -5.85
CA ALA A 21 6.48 15.48 -4.91
C ALA A 21 4.97 15.75 -4.71
N ARG A 22 4.17 14.68 -4.82
CA ARG A 22 2.77 14.66 -4.35
C ARG A 22 2.69 13.67 -3.21
N ILE A 23 2.52 14.17 -1.99
CA ILE A 23 2.48 13.36 -0.77
C ILE A 23 1.09 13.49 -0.18
N ASP A 24 0.40 12.38 -0.01
CA ASP A 24 -0.81 12.28 0.79
C ASP A 24 -0.39 11.84 2.20
N GLU A 25 -0.56 12.72 3.18
CA GLU A 25 -0.15 12.48 4.56
C GLU A 25 -0.85 11.27 5.18
N ALA A 26 -2.09 10.99 4.77
CA ALA A 26 -2.87 9.86 5.30
C ALA A 26 -2.25 8.49 4.95
N VAL A 27 -1.55 8.40 3.81
CA VAL A 27 -0.95 7.15 3.31
C VAL A 27 0.59 7.22 3.22
N MET A 28 1.19 8.27 3.75
CA MET A 28 2.64 8.49 3.70
C MET A 28 3.43 7.33 4.32
N THR A 29 2.92 6.77 5.42
CA THR A 29 3.53 5.61 6.07
C THR A 29 2.45 4.65 6.56
N ILE A 30 2.38 3.47 5.94
CA ILE A 30 1.45 2.41 6.34
C ILE A 30 2.19 1.49 7.33
N PRO A 31 1.64 1.23 8.54
CA PRO A 31 2.26 0.32 9.49
C PRO A 31 2.15 -1.14 9.01
N GLY A 32 3.21 -1.90 9.23
CA GLY A 32 3.23 -3.35 9.06
C GLY A 32 2.65 -4.10 10.28
N THR A 33 2.78 -5.42 10.26
CA THR A 33 2.28 -6.28 11.36
C THR A 33 2.98 -6.01 12.70
N ASP A 34 4.18 -5.44 12.68
CA ASP A 34 5.01 -5.07 13.82
C ASP A 34 4.85 -3.59 14.27
N GLY A 35 4.01 -2.81 13.56
CA GLY A 35 3.82 -1.39 13.80
C GLY A 35 4.89 -0.48 13.20
N GLN A 36 5.97 -1.04 12.62
CA GLN A 36 6.94 -0.26 11.85
C GLN A 36 6.44 -0.03 10.43
N LYS A 37 7.12 0.83 9.67
CA LYS A 37 6.79 1.03 8.26
C LYS A 37 6.73 -0.30 7.51
N MET A 38 5.62 -0.57 6.84
CA MET A 38 5.42 -1.79 6.05
C MET A 38 6.49 -1.90 4.96
N SER A 39 7.18 -3.05 4.91
CA SER A 39 8.24 -3.32 3.93
C SER A 39 8.40 -4.81 3.69
N LYS A 40 8.61 -5.20 2.42
CA LYS A 40 8.95 -6.59 2.07
C LYS A 40 10.24 -7.06 2.75
N SER A 41 11.23 -6.18 2.87
CA SER A 41 12.52 -6.51 3.49
C SER A 41 12.44 -6.76 4.99
N TYR A 42 11.43 -6.23 5.67
CA TYR A 42 11.19 -6.45 7.10
C TYR A 42 10.28 -7.65 7.38
N GLY A 43 9.65 -8.22 6.34
CA GLY A 43 8.74 -9.35 6.49
C GLY A 43 7.43 -9.01 7.22
N ASN A 44 7.11 -7.72 7.38
CA ASN A 44 5.96 -7.21 8.13
C ASN A 44 4.77 -6.78 7.25
N ILE A 45 4.75 -7.23 5.99
CA ILE A 45 3.69 -6.88 5.04
C ILE A 45 2.37 -7.56 5.37
N ILE A 46 1.26 -6.92 4.97
CA ILE A 46 -0.07 -7.53 4.88
C ILE A 46 -0.37 -7.67 3.39
N ASP A 47 -0.40 -8.88 2.90
CA ASP A 47 -0.65 -9.18 1.48
C ASP A 47 -2.14 -9.50 1.27
N ILE A 48 -2.86 -8.52 0.74
CA ILE A 48 -4.30 -8.61 0.51
C ILE A 48 -4.70 -9.67 -0.54
N PHE A 49 -3.76 -10.18 -1.34
CA PHE A 49 -4.00 -11.20 -2.36
C PHE A 49 -3.79 -12.63 -1.86
N LEU A 50 -3.33 -12.83 -0.64
CA LEU A 50 -3.24 -14.17 -0.06
C LEU A 50 -4.61 -14.84 0.07
N PRO A 51 -4.68 -16.18 0.01
CA PRO A 51 -5.87 -16.91 0.41
C PRO A 51 -6.34 -16.48 1.80
N GLU A 52 -7.65 -16.42 2.02
CA GLU A 52 -8.25 -15.88 3.25
C GLU A 52 -7.61 -16.42 4.55
N LYS A 53 -7.38 -17.74 4.61
CA LYS A 53 -6.75 -18.37 5.78
C LYS A 53 -5.35 -17.83 6.07
N ALA A 54 -4.56 -17.54 5.04
CA ALA A 54 -3.21 -17.00 5.17
C ALA A 54 -3.25 -15.51 5.52
N LEU A 55 -4.12 -14.73 4.89
CA LEU A 55 -4.37 -13.34 5.22
C LEU A 55 -4.83 -13.19 6.69
N LYS A 56 -5.77 -14.04 7.13
CA LYS A 56 -6.21 -14.09 8.54
C LYS A 56 -5.04 -14.31 9.48
N LYS A 57 -4.12 -15.22 9.15
CA LYS A 57 -2.92 -15.47 9.98
C LYS A 57 -2.05 -14.21 10.08
N GLN A 58 -1.84 -13.49 8.98
CA GLN A 58 -1.09 -12.21 9.01
C GLN A 58 -1.81 -11.16 9.87
N ILE A 59 -3.10 -10.97 9.70
CA ILE A 59 -3.89 -10.00 10.47
C ILE A 59 -3.86 -10.34 11.97
N MET A 60 -4.00 -11.62 12.33
CA MET A 60 -3.94 -12.04 13.73
C MET A 60 -2.56 -11.85 14.36
N SER A 61 -1.48 -11.79 13.56
CA SER A 61 -0.13 -11.54 14.05
C SER A 61 0.21 -10.07 14.27
N ILE A 62 -0.67 -9.12 13.93
CA ILE A 62 -0.44 -7.69 14.18
C ILE A 62 -0.17 -7.47 15.68
N VAL A 63 0.94 -6.81 15.98
CA VAL A 63 1.35 -6.51 17.34
C VAL A 63 0.40 -5.50 17.97
N THR A 64 -0.05 -5.82 19.19
CA THR A 64 -0.88 -4.97 20.06
C THR A 64 -0.25 -4.93 21.45
N ASP A 65 -0.64 -3.98 22.26
CA ASP A 65 -0.24 -3.96 23.66
C ASP A 65 -0.93 -5.06 24.48
N SER A 66 -0.68 -5.09 25.79
CA SER A 66 -1.20 -6.09 26.73
C SER A 66 -2.41 -5.61 27.52
N THR A 67 -3.12 -4.55 27.08
CA THR A 67 -4.30 -4.04 27.77
C THR A 67 -5.38 -5.14 27.88
N PRO A 68 -5.90 -5.44 29.08
CA PRO A 68 -6.92 -6.45 29.29
C PRO A 68 -8.19 -6.21 28.47
N LEU A 69 -8.99 -7.27 28.31
CA LEU A 69 -10.23 -7.20 27.53
C LEU A 69 -11.19 -6.14 28.09
N GLU A 70 -11.32 -6.11 29.41
CA GLU A 70 -12.27 -5.29 30.15
C GLU A 70 -11.95 -3.80 30.10
N ASP A 71 -10.67 -3.47 29.98
CA ASP A 71 -10.19 -2.10 30.06
C ASP A 71 -10.41 -1.31 28.79
N PRO A 72 -10.71 -0.01 28.90
CA PRO A 72 -10.69 0.94 27.78
C PRO A 72 -9.31 0.96 27.10
N LYS A 73 -9.31 1.10 25.79
CA LYS A 73 -8.10 1.12 24.96
C LYS A 73 -8.01 2.42 24.17
N ASP A 74 -6.78 2.89 23.93
CA ASP A 74 -6.56 4.04 23.07
C ASP A 74 -6.53 3.65 21.60
N PRO A 75 -7.52 4.08 20.79
CA PRO A 75 -7.53 3.77 19.35
C PRO A 75 -6.46 4.52 18.55
N SER A 76 -5.85 5.57 19.12
CA SER A 76 -4.86 6.39 18.39
C SER A 76 -3.50 5.70 18.29
N SER A 77 -3.14 4.91 19.29
CA SER A 77 -1.87 4.18 19.39
C SER A 77 -1.91 2.76 18.82
N CYS A 78 -3.10 2.26 18.46
CA CYS A 78 -3.28 0.87 18.03
C CYS A 78 -3.05 0.68 16.52
N ASN A 79 -2.08 -0.18 16.16
CA ASN A 79 -1.76 -0.51 14.77
C ASN A 79 -2.96 -1.05 13.98
N VAL A 80 -3.83 -1.84 14.63
CA VAL A 80 -5.03 -2.41 13.99
C VAL A 80 -5.99 -1.30 13.60
N VAL A 81 -6.21 -0.31 14.47
CA VAL A 81 -7.08 0.84 14.20
C VAL A 81 -6.49 1.74 13.12
N GLN A 82 -5.17 1.96 13.12
CA GLN A 82 -4.50 2.72 12.07
C GLN A 82 -4.72 2.09 10.69
N LEU A 83 -4.55 0.78 10.58
CA LEU A 83 -4.82 0.04 9.33
C LEU A 83 -6.30 0.05 8.96
N TYR A 84 -7.19 -0.08 9.95
CA TYR A 84 -8.63 -0.06 9.73
C TYR A 84 -9.12 1.28 9.15
N ARG A 85 -8.57 2.40 9.62
CA ARG A 85 -8.88 3.75 9.10
C ARG A 85 -8.55 3.93 7.61
N LEU A 86 -7.60 3.16 7.07
CA LEU A 86 -7.23 3.26 5.66
C LEU A 86 -8.25 2.63 4.72
N VAL A 87 -9.09 1.72 5.22
CA VAL A 87 -9.96 0.87 4.37
C VAL A 87 -11.44 0.92 4.78
N ALA A 88 -11.75 1.21 6.03
CA ALA A 88 -13.12 1.25 6.55
C ALA A 88 -13.79 2.60 6.29
N SER A 89 -15.12 2.59 6.25
CA SER A 89 -15.92 3.81 6.18
C SER A 89 -15.80 4.63 7.48
N PRO A 90 -16.03 5.96 7.43
CA PRO A 90 -15.98 6.80 8.62
C PRO A 90 -16.91 6.32 9.76
N ALA A 91 -18.07 5.75 9.42
CA ALA A 91 -19.02 5.21 10.40
C ALA A 91 -18.44 3.97 11.11
N GLN A 92 -17.85 3.04 10.36
CA GLN A 92 -17.20 1.85 10.91
C GLN A 92 -15.99 2.22 11.80
N VAL A 93 -15.21 3.22 11.38
CA VAL A 93 -14.08 3.71 12.20
C VAL A 93 -14.59 4.29 13.52
N ALA A 94 -15.61 5.15 13.48
CA ALA A 94 -16.20 5.75 14.68
C ALA A 94 -16.75 4.69 15.65
N GLU A 95 -17.40 3.64 15.13
CA GLU A 95 -17.91 2.52 15.93
C GLU A 95 -16.75 1.74 16.60
N MET A 96 -15.71 1.38 15.85
CA MET A 96 -14.55 0.70 16.41
C MET A 96 -13.88 1.52 17.50
N GLU A 97 -13.68 2.81 17.29
CA GLU A 97 -13.09 3.71 18.28
C GLU A 97 -13.96 3.86 19.53
N ALA A 98 -15.29 3.90 19.37
CA ALA A 98 -16.21 3.92 20.50
C ALA A 98 -16.11 2.64 21.33
N ASN A 99 -16.05 1.47 20.66
CA ASN A 99 -15.86 0.18 21.32
C ASN A 99 -14.53 0.09 22.08
N TYR A 100 -13.44 0.63 21.51
CA TYR A 100 -12.15 0.69 22.20
C TYR A 100 -12.21 1.50 23.49
N ARG A 101 -12.84 2.69 23.44
CA ARG A 101 -12.97 3.57 24.62
C ARG A 101 -13.94 3.06 25.67
N ALA A 102 -14.94 2.25 25.29
CA ALA A 102 -15.92 1.68 26.20
C ALA A 102 -15.37 0.50 27.03
N GLY A 103 -14.30 -0.16 26.59
CA GLY A 103 -13.82 -1.41 27.17
C GLY A 103 -14.64 -2.62 26.72
N ASN A 104 -14.28 -3.81 27.21
CA ASN A 104 -14.88 -5.09 26.81
C ASN A 104 -14.78 -5.41 25.31
N TYR A 105 -13.84 -4.78 24.61
CA TYR A 105 -13.57 -4.99 23.19
C TYR A 105 -12.13 -5.44 22.97
N GLY A 106 -11.94 -6.73 22.71
CA GLY A 106 -10.62 -7.33 22.56
C GLY A 106 -9.98 -7.07 21.21
N TYR A 107 -8.65 -7.08 21.15
CA TYR A 107 -7.89 -6.96 19.90
C TYR A 107 -8.26 -8.00 18.84
N GLY A 108 -8.68 -9.20 19.26
CA GLY A 108 -9.18 -10.23 18.34
C GLY A 108 -10.43 -9.80 17.57
N HIS A 109 -11.35 -9.06 18.21
CA HIS A 109 -12.53 -8.50 17.55
C HIS A 109 -12.13 -7.46 16.50
N ALA A 110 -11.24 -6.52 16.87
CA ALA A 110 -10.74 -5.51 15.94
C ALA A 110 -9.99 -6.11 14.75
N LYS A 111 -9.14 -7.11 14.99
CA LYS A 111 -8.42 -7.84 13.93
C LYS A 111 -9.39 -8.57 13.00
N THR A 112 -10.45 -9.15 13.55
CA THR A 112 -11.50 -9.79 12.74
C THR A 112 -12.26 -8.77 11.90
N ALA A 113 -12.61 -7.61 12.47
CA ALA A 113 -13.23 -6.52 11.73
C ALA A 113 -12.32 -6.00 10.60
N LEU A 114 -11.01 -5.85 10.86
CA LEU A 114 -10.04 -5.47 9.82
C LEU A 114 -9.98 -6.52 8.70
N LEU A 115 -9.95 -7.81 9.02
CA LEU A 115 -9.98 -8.87 8.01
C LEU A 115 -11.23 -8.77 7.14
N ASN A 116 -12.40 -8.64 7.76
CA ASN A 116 -13.67 -8.61 7.04
C ASN A 116 -13.74 -7.42 6.07
N VAL A 117 -13.36 -6.22 6.52
CA VAL A 117 -13.38 -5.03 5.66
C VAL A 117 -12.36 -5.14 4.51
N LEU A 118 -11.19 -5.73 4.75
CA LEU A 118 -10.21 -5.98 3.68
C LEU A 118 -10.75 -6.94 2.62
N LEU A 119 -11.41 -8.03 3.05
CA LEU A 119 -12.01 -8.99 2.12
C LEU A 119 -13.17 -8.38 1.32
N GLU A 120 -13.96 -7.50 1.93
CA GLU A 120 -15.06 -6.79 1.27
C GLU A 120 -14.56 -5.74 0.27
N VAL A 121 -13.71 -4.82 0.73
CA VAL A 121 -13.23 -3.67 -0.06
C VAL A 121 -12.41 -4.13 -1.26
N PHE A 122 -11.60 -5.17 -1.11
CA PHE A 122 -10.73 -5.68 -2.17
C PHE A 122 -11.28 -6.93 -2.87
N ALA A 123 -12.57 -7.22 -2.76
CA ALA A 123 -13.18 -8.42 -3.35
C ALA A 123 -12.97 -8.50 -4.87
N GLU A 124 -13.20 -7.39 -5.60
CA GLU A 124 -13.02 -7.33 -7.04
C GLU A 124 -11.55 -7.46 -7.45
N GLU A 125 -10.64 -6.77 -6.76
CA GLU A 125 -9.20 -6.82 -7.03
C GLU A 125 -8.65 -8.22 -6.81
N ARG A 126 -9.10 -8.91 -5.77
CA ARG A 126 -8.75 -10.29 -5.47
C ARG A 126 -9.23 -11.23 -6.56
N ALA A 127 -10.48 -11.09 -7.01
CA ALA A 127 -11.03 -11.88 -8.10
C ALA A 127 -10.26 -11.65 -9.42
N ARG A 128 -9.88 -10.40 -9.73
CA ARG A 128 -9.05 -10.07 -10.89
C ARG A 128 -7.63 -10.66 -10.78
N PHE A 129 -7.04 -10.61 -9.58
CA PHE A 129 -5.74 -11.22 -9.33
C PHE A 129 -5.78 -12.73 -9.61
N ASP A 130 -6.78 -13.45 -9.07
CA ASP A 130 -6.94 -14.88 -9.28
C ASP A 130 -7.12 -15.21 -10.78
N ALA A 131 -7.96 -14.43 -11.49
CA ALA A 131 -8.14 -14.58 -12.93
C ALA A 131 -6.85 -14.36 -13.73
N TYR A 132 -6.01 -13.40 -13.34
CA TYR A 132 -4.71 -13.19 -13.98
C TYR A 132 -3.70 -14.30 -13.64
N MET A 133 -3.75 -14.84 -12.43
CA MET A 133 -2.91 -15.98 -12.06
C MET A 133 -3.30 -17.26 -12.84
N GLU A 134 -4.59 -17.45 -13.14
CA GLU A 134 -5.08 -18.54 -13.98
C GLU A 134 -4.75 -18.37 -15.47
N ASN A 135 -4.68 -17.09 -15.94
CA ASN A 135 -4.38 -16.78 -17.34
C ASN A 135 -3.26 -15.73 -17.49
N PRO A 136 -1.99 -16.09 -17.30
CA PRO A 136 -0.86 -15.18 -17.44
C PRO A 136 -0.74 -14.53 -18.84
N GLN A 137 -1.27 -15.17 -19.89
CA GLN A 137 -1.21 -14.64 -21.25
C GLN A 137 -2.01 -13.35 -21.39
N ALA A 138 -3.11 -13.18 -20.65
CA ALA A 138 -3.85 -11.92 -20.59
C ALA A 138 -3.00 -10.78 -20.05
N VAL A 139 -2.14 -11.06 -19.06
CA VAL A 139 -1.20 -10.09 -18.48
C VAL A 139 -0.14 -9.72 -19.52
N TYR A 140 0.45 -10.68 -20.21
CA TYR A 140 1.44 -10.41 -21.26
C TYR A 140 0.85 -9.58 -22.40
N GLY A 141 -0.36 -9.87 -22.86
CA GLY A 141 -1.05 -9.07 -23.87
C GLY A 141 -1.27 -7.62 -23.41
N ALA A 142 -1.68 -7.40 -22.17
CA ALA A 142 -1.82 -6.04 -21.61
C ALA A 142 -0.47 -5.30 -21.52
N LEU A 143 0.60 -6.01 -21.13
CA LEU A 143 1.95 -5.47 -21.07
C LEU A 143 2.49 -5.09 -22.45
N GLU A 144 2.23 -5.88 -23.49
CA GLU A 144 2.62 -5.55 -24.89
C GLU A 144 1.95 -4.27 -25.36
N VAL A 145 0.65 -4.11 -25.13
CA VAL A 145 -0.11 -2.88 -25.44
C VAL A 145 0.46 -1.69 -24.67
N GLY A 146 0.74 -1.85 -23.38
CA GLY A 146 1.36 -0.83 -22.55
C GLY A 146 2.76 -0.44 -23.03
N ALA A 147 3.60 -1.42 -23.37
CA ALA A 147 4.94 -1.21 -23.90
C ALA A 147 4.92 -0.47 -25.24
N ALA A 148 3.97 -0.79 -26.13
CA ALA A 148 3.81 -0.10 -27.42
C ALA A 148 3.48 1.39 -27.21
N LYS A 149 2.68 1.75 -26.20
CA LYS A 149 2.35 3.15 -25.85
C LYS A 149 3.54 3.88 -25.21
N ALA A 150 4.27 3.21 -24.32
CA ALA A 150 5.38 3.81 -23.59
C ALA A 150 6.65 4.00 -24.46
N ARG A 151 6.90 3.10 -25.40
CA ARG A 151 8.12 3.07 -26.22
C ARG A 151 8.41 4.35 -27.00
N PRO A 152 7.46 5.03 -27.68
CA PRO A 152 7.72 6.29 -28.37
C PRO A 152 8.21 7.38 -27.40
N VAL A 153 7.58 7.51 -26.23
CA VAL A 153 7.96 8.50 -25.21
C VAL A 153 9.37 8.21 -24.69
N ALA A 154 9.63 6.95 -24.34
CA ALA A 154 10.94 6.51 -23.86
C ALA A 154 12.04 6.74 -24.91
N LYS A 155 11.80 6.39 -26.18
CA LYS A 155 12.76 6.61 -27.28
C LYS A 155 13.08 8.09 -27.48
N ALA A 156 12.08 8.99 -27.44
CA ALA A 156 12.29 10.43 -27.56
C ALA A 156 13.14 10.97 -26.39
N THR A 157 12.89 10.49 -25.17
CA THR A 157 13.67 10.87 -24.00
C THR A 157 15.11 10.37 -24.08
N ILE A 158 15.31 9.11 -24.45
CA ILE A 158 16.65 8.52 -24.66
C ILE A 158 17.44 9.29 -25.75
N ALA A 159 16.79 9.66 -26.83
CA ALA A 159 17.45 10.44 -27.89
C ALA A 159 17.95 11.80 -27.38
N ARG A 160 17.09 12.54 -26.62
CA ARG A 160 17.53 13.81 -26.02
C ARG A 160 18.66 13.61 -24.99
N THR A 161 18.59 12.55 -24.20
CA THR A 161 19.62 12.21 -23.21
C THR A 161 20.97 11.95 -23.90
N ARG A 162 20.97 11.14 -24.95
CA ARG A 162 22.19 10.84 -25.73
C ARG A 162 22.77 12.09 -26.39
N ALA A 163 21.93 12.90 -27.02
CA ALA A 163 22.37 14.17 -27.62
C ALA A 163 23.00 15.10 -26.58
N ALA A 164 22.45 15.21 -25.37
CA ALA A 164 23.02 16.01 -24.29
C ALA A 164 24.39 15.48 -23.77
N LEU A 165 24.69 14.21 -24.02
CA LEU A 165 25.96 13.56 -23.65
C LEU A 165 26.95 13.51 -24.84
N GLY A 166 26.55 13.95 -26.03
CA GLY A 166 27.39 13.95 -27.24
C GLY A 166 27.41 12.61 -27.99
N PHE A 167 26.39 11.76 -27.85
CA PHE A 167 26.22 10.49 -28.58
C PHE A 167 25.19 10.58 -29.70
#